data_6bdc06e231bbf4e9ccd2c88f4fd6aac7
#
_entry.id   6bdc06e231bbf4e9ccd2c88f4fd6aac7
#
_cell.length_a   1.000
_cell.length_b   1.000
_cell.length_c   1.000
_cell.angle_alpha   90.00
_cell.angle_beta   90.00
_cell.angle_gamma   90.00
#
_symmetry.space_group_name_H-M   'P 1'
#
loop_
_entity.id
_entity.type
_entity.pdbx_description
1 polymer ?
#
loop_
_entity_poly.entity_id
_entity_poly.type
_entity_poly.pdbx_seq_one_letter_code
_entity_poly.pdbx_strand_id
1 'polypeptide(L)'
;MVLSHDQWIALLILILSIVSLTIGNSVVLFANRVSRSQFIRSILAFTFLFILSIFLWTLSIQFFAAAFFGKHKPLQDVLLLVAASFTPFILGFLILLPHFGYYLYALLRIWVTVNLVINVMTAFQFNLIQAIIVSLLGWLLLEVISSLSFLRLDDVKRWFLKLTTGKAEYKDPDDLVLEYVKMQRKLALEAAKSAKGAKGGQS
;
A
#
# COMPACT_ATOMS: atom_id res chain seq x y z
N MET A 1 9.17 -31.42 -5.76
CA MET A 1 10.18 -30.42 -5.41
C MET A 1 9.92 -30.02 -3.97
N VAL A 2 10.77 -30.41 -3.02
CA VAL A 2 10.60 -30.09 -1.60
C VAL A 2 11.31 -28.75 -1.36
N LEU A 3 10.60 -27.76 -0.84
CA LEU A 3 11.17 -26.47 -0.49
C LEU A 3 12.23 -26.63 0.61
N SER A 4 13.33 -25.88 0.52
CA SER A 4 14.31 -25.82 1.61
C SER A 4 13.73 -25.15 2.85
N HIS A 5 14.35 -25.34 4.00
CA HIS A 5 13.91 -24.74 5.27
C HIS A 5 13.83 -23.20 5.15
N ASP A 6 14.81 -22.58 4.52
CA ASP A 6 14.84 -21.11 4.34
C ASP A 6 13.72 -20.59 3.42
N GLN A 7 13.37 -21.40 2.41
CA GLN A 7 12.25 -21.08 1.51
C GLN A 7 10.91 -21.12 2.24
N TRP A 8 10.71 -22.08 3.14
CA TRP A 8 9.52 -22.15 3.98
C TRP A 8 9.41 -20.95 4.93
N ILE A 9 10.53 -20.55 5.55
CA ILE A 9 10.56 -19.38 6.44
C ILE A 9 10.21 -18.11 5.67
N ALA A 10 10.80 -17.88 4.51
CA ALA A 10 10.51 -16.70 3.68
C ALA A 10 9.05 -16.65 3.22
N LEU A 11 8.48 -17.79 2.83
CA LEU A 11 7.07 -17.91 2.46
C LEU A 11 6.14 -17.59 3.65
N LEU A 12 6.47 -18.11 4.82
CA LEU A 12 5.71 -17.86 6.05
C LEU A 12 5.74 -16.38 6.44
N ILE A 13 6.90 -15.74 6.38
CA ILE A 13 7.07 -14.29 6.58
C ILE A 13 6.18 -13.52 5.61
N LEU A 14 6.20 -13.89 4.34
CA LEU A 14 5.40 -13.24 3.31
C LEU A 14 3.91 -13.35 3.58
N ILE A 15 3.42 -14.56 3.91
CA ILE A 15 2.01 -14.79 4.24
C ILE A 15 1.59 -13.98 5.47
N LEU A 16 2.38 -14.02 6.54
CA LEU A 16 2.11 -13.26 7.76
C LEU A 16 2.08 -11.76 7.50
N SER A 17 3.00 -11.25 6.69
CA SER A 17 3.07 -9.84 6.30
C SER A 17 1.83 -9.42 5.51
N ILE A 18 1.39 -10.23 4.53
CA ILE A 18 0.19 -9.98 3.73
C ILE A 18 -1.05 -9.95 4.63
N VAL A 19 -1.22 -10.96 5.48
CA VAL A 19 -2.35 -11.05 6.41
C VAL A 19 -2.37 -9.86 7.35
N SER A 20 -1.24 -9.52 7.95
CA SER A 20 -1.11 -8.42 8.89
C SER A 20 -1.43 -7.06 8.23
N LEU A 21 -0.88 -6.77 7.05
CA LEU A 21 -1.19 -5.57 6.29
C LEU A 21 -2.66 -5.52 5.86
N THR A 22 -3.23 -6.67 5.47
CA THR A 22 -4.64 -6.76 5.11
C THR A 22 -5.53 -6.42 6.30
N ILE A 23 -5.21 -6.92 7.48
CA ILE A 23 -5.89 -6.56 8.73
C ILE A 23 -5.76 -5.05 8.96
N GLY A 24 -4.54 -4.49 8.85
CA GLY A 24 -4.28 -3.06 9.01
C GLY A 24 -5.13 -2.19 8.07
N ASN A 25 -5.27 -2.59 6.81
CA ASN A 25 -6.06 -1.85 5.82
C ASN A 25 -7.57 -2.13 5.89
N SER A 26 -8.01 -3.19 6.58
CA SER A 26 -9.42 -3.58 6.64
C SER A 26 -10.31 -2.54 7.31
N VAL A 27 -9.79 -1.76 8.27
CA VAL A 27 -10.53 -0.69 8.94
C VAL A 27 -11.02 0.38 7.97
N VAL A 28 -10.19 0.74 6.99
CA VAL A 28 -10.59 1.71 5.95
C VAL A 28 -11.78 1.17 5.15
N LEU A 29 -11.80 -0.14 4.86
CA LEU A 29 -12.90 -0.79 4.15
C LEU A 29 -14.17 -0.85 5.03
N PHE A 30 -14.04 -1.16 6.31
CA PHE A 30 -15.17 -1.15 7.26
C PHE A 30 -15.75 0.26 7.45
N ALA A 31 -14.91 1.27 7.59
CA ALA A 31 -15.34 2.66 7.72
C ALA A 31 -16.16 3.12 6.51
N ASN A 32 -15.84 2.62 5.31
CA ASN A 32 -16.55 2.92 4.07
C ASN A 32 -17.82 2.06 3.85
N ARG A 33 -18.26 1.25 4.83
CA ARG A 33 -19.47 0.39 4.76
C ARG A 33 -19.51 -0.48 3.49
N VAL A 34 -18.37 -1.07 3.13
CA VAL A 34 -18.23 -1.91 1.93
C VAL A 34 -18.99 -3.22 2.13
N SER A 35 -19.66 -3.74 1.09
CA SER A 35 -20.35 -5.02 1.15
C SER A 35 -19.36 -6.19 1.30
N ARG A 36 -19.82 -7.34 1.83
CA ARG A 36 -18.96 -8.51 2.05
C ARG A 36 -18.24 -8.98 0.78
N SER A 37 -18.92 -8.97 -0.36
CA SER A 37 -18.32 -9.38 -1.63
C SER A 37 -17.28 -8.38 -2.14
N GLN A 38 -17.48 -7.09 -1.90
CA GLN A 38 -16.51 -6.03 -2.22
C GLN A 38 -15.29 -6.13 -1.31
N PHE A 39 -15.50 -6.40 -0.03
CA PHE A 39 -14.43 -6.61 0.94
C PHE A 39 -13.50 -7.76 0.51
N ILE A 40 -14.06 -8.92 0.17
CA ILE A 40 -13.28 -10.08 -0.29
C ILE A 40 -12.51 -9.74 -1.57
N ARG A 41 -13.15 -9.08 -2.54
CA ARG A 41 -12.49 -8.66 -3.79
C ARG A 41 -11.35 -7.68 -3.54
N SER A 42 -11.52 -6.72 -2.62
CA SER A 42 -10.46 -5.78 -2.23
C SER A 42 -9.26 -6.50 -1.61
N ILE A 43 -9.49 -7.46 -0.74
CA ILE A 43 -8.42 -8.27 -0.14
C ILE A 43 -7.66 -9.06 -1.21
N LEU A 44 -8.38 -9.75 -2.10
CA LEU A 44 -7.75 -10.52 -3.17
C LEU A 44 -6.94 -9.63 -4.11
N ALA A 45 -7.49 -8.48 -4.49
CA ALA A 45 -6.81 -7.50 -5.34
C ALA A 45 -5.56 -6.91 -4.65
N PHE A 46 -5.65 -6.56 -3.37
CA PHE A 46 -4.51 -6.08 -2.59
C PHE A 46 -3.41 -7.15 -2.49
N THR A 47 -3.78 -8.38 -2.15
CA THR A 47 -2.85 -9.51 -2.09
C THR A 47 -2.15 -9.76 -3.42
N PHE A 48 -2.90 -9.76 -4.51
CA PHE A 48 -2.34 -9.93 -5.86
C PHE A 48 -1.36 -8.81 -6.21
N LEU A 49 -1.73 -7.55 -5.99
CA LEU A 49 -0.85 -6.41 -6.26
C LEU A 49 0.40 -6.42 -5.37
N PHE A 50 0.28 -6.86 -4.13
CA PHE A 50 1.40 -6.99 -3.22
C PHE A 50 2.41 -8.04 -3.70
N ILE A 51 1.92 -9.22 -4.11
CA ILE A 51 2.77 -10.29 -4.67
C ILE A 51 3.43 -9.82 -5.98
N LEU A 52 2.66 -9.17 -6.85
CA LEU A 52 3.18 -8.61 -8.11
C LEU A 52 4.27 -7.56 -7.84
N SER A 53 4.09 -6.71 -6.86
CA SER A 53 5.08 -5.71 -6.43
C SER A 53 6.39 -6.34 -5.97
N ILE A 54 6.32 -7.41 -5.17
CA ILE A 54 7.51 -8.17 -4.74
C ILE A 54 8.24 -8.76 -5.94
N PHE A 55 7.50 -9.36 -6.86
CA PHE A 55 8.07 -9.96 -8.06
C PHE A 55 8.76 -8.91 -8.95
N LEU A 56 8.12 -7.78 -9.19
CA LEU A 56 8.70 -6.67 -9.96
C LEU A 56 9.94 -6.09 -9.26
N TRP A 57 9.91 -5.98 -7.95
CA TRP A 57 11.08 -5.51 -7.19
C TRP A 57 12.24 -6.47 -7.28
N THR A 58 11.96 -7.77 -7.21
CA THR A 58 12.96 -8.83 -7.41
C THR A 58 13.63 -8.72 -8.78
N LEU A 59 12.82 -8.57 -9.85
CA LEU A 59 13.34 -8.39 -11.21
C LEU A 59 14.18 -7.12 -11.33
N SER A 60 13.75 -6.03 -10.72
CA SER A 60 14.47 -4.75 -10.72
C SER A 60 15.85 -4.88 -10.06
N ILE A 61 15.91 -5.49 -8.88
CA ILE A 61 17.17 -5.73 -8.16
C ILE A 61 18.11 -6.59 -9.01
N GLN A 62 17.60 -7.68 -9.57
CA GLN A 62 18.38 -8.57 -10.43
C GLN A 62 18.91 -7.82 -11.66
N PHE A 63 18.05 -7.03 -12.31
CA PHE A 63 18.43 -6.23 -13.47
C PHE A 63 19.54 -5.22 -13.15
N PHE A 64 19.37 -4.42 -12.08
CA PHE A 64 20.35 -3.40 -11.73
C PHE A 64 21.66 -3.99 -11.19
N ALA A 65 21.61 -5.11 -10.44
CA ALA A 65 22.79 -5.82 -10.00
C ALA A 65 23.61 -6.35 -11.18
N ALA A 66 22.93 -6.88 -12.19
CA ALA A 66 23.56 -7.38 -13.41
C ALA A 66 24.10 -6.25 -14.29
N ALA A 67 23.29 -5.22 -14.55
CA ALA A 67 23.61 -4.14 -15.49
C ALA A 67 24.73 -3.23 -14.99
N PHE A 68 24.79 -2.89 -13.70
CA PHE A 68 25.80 -1.97 -13.16
C PHE A 68 27.00 -2.63 -12.55
N PHE A 69 26.85 -3.86 -12.04
CA PHE A 69 27.91 -4.52 -11.27
C PHE A 69 28.28 -5.90 -11.80
N GLY A 70 27.65 -6.36 -12.89
CA GLY A 70 27.93 -7.66 -13.49
C GLY A 70 27.65 -8.85 -12.58
N LYS A 71 26.84 -8.65 -11.51
CA LYS A 71 26.55 -9.70 -10.55
C LYS A 71 25.18 -10.33 -10.81
N HIS A 72 25.17 -11.65 -10.90
CA HIS A 72 23.98 -12.46 -11.14
C HIS A 72 23.74 -13.41 -9.99
N LYS A 73 22.47 -13.58 -9.65
CA LYS A 73 22.00 -14.59 -8.69
C LYS A 73 20.81 -15.33 -9.31
N PRO A 74 20.54 -16.58 -8.92
CA PRO A 74 19.30 -17.23 -9.29
C PRO A 74 18.10 -16.38 -8.87
N LEU A 75 17.12 -16.20 -9.75
CA LEU A 75 15.95 -15.35 -9.48
C LEU A 75 15.22 -15.78 -8.19
N GLN A 76 15.22 -17.09 -7.92
CA GLN A 76 14.64 -17.67 -6.72
C GLN A 76 15.31 -17.14 -5.45
N ASP A 77 16.64 -17.05 -5.41
CA ASP A 77 17.37 -16.54 -4.24
C ASP A 77 17.10 -15.07 -4.00
N VAL A 78 17.00 -14.28 -5.08
CA VAL A 78 16.66 -12.85 -4.99
C VAL A 78 15.22 -12.66 -4.53
N LEU A 79 14.29 -13.50 -4.98
CA LEU A 79 12.89 -13.48 -4.54
C LEU A 79 12.78 -13.77 -3.03
N LEU A 80 13.50 -14.78 -2.54
CA LEU A 80 13.52 -15.13 -1.12
C LEU A 80 14.10 -14.01 -0.26
N LEU A 81 15.18 -13.40 -0.73
CA LEU A 81 15.83 -12.26 -0.09
C LEU A 81 14.85 -11.06 0.01
N VAL A 82 14.16 -10.72 -1.08
CA VAL A 82 13.16 -9.66 -1.10
C VAL A 82 12.02 -10.01 -0.16
N ALA A 83 11.48 -11.23 -0.23
CA ALA A 83 10.40 -11.69 0.64
C ALA A 83 10.79 -11.60 2.13
N ALA A 84 12.01 -12.03 2.50
CA ALA A 84 12.52 -11.93 3.87
C ALA A 84 12.64 -10.48 4.34
N SER A 85 12.87 -9.53 3.43
CA SER A 85 12.97 -8.10 3.78
C SER A 85 11.64 -7.52 4.27
N PHE A 86 10.51 -8.16 3.95
CA PHE A 86 9.17 -7.75 4.38
C PHE A 86 8.82 -8.16 5.82
N THR A 87 9.73 -8.78 6.57
CA THR A 87 9.53 -9.17 7.99
C THR A 87 8.90 -8.05 8.85
N PRO A 88 9.26 -6.76 8.75
CA PRO A 88 8.64 -5.72 9.55
C PRO A 88 7.14 -5.58 9.31
N PHE A 89 6.63 -5.96 8.14
CA PHE A 89 5.20 -5.90 7.85
C PHE A 89 4.36 -6.97 8.56
N ILE A 90 4.98 -7.90 9.27
CA ILE A 90 4.28 -8.75 10.25
C ILE A 90 3.60 -7.88 11.32
N LEU A 91 4.16 -6.69 11.60
CA LEU A 91 3.58 -5.69 12.49
C LEU A 91 2.58 -4.75 11.80
N GLY A 92 2.23 -5.01 10.54
CA GLY A 92 1.33 -4.19 9.73
C GLY A 92 -0.07 -3.99 10.32
N PHE A 93 -0.53 -4.90 11.20
CA PHE A 93 -1.77 -4.74 11.94
C PHE A 93 -1.77 -3.50 12.85
N LEU A 94 -0.61 -3.00 13.27
CA LEU A 94 -0.50 -1.79 14.10
C LEU A 94 -0.98 -0.52 13.38
N ILE A 95 -1.12 -0.56 12.03
CA ILE A 95 -1.68 0.53 11.23
C ILE A 95 -3.14 0.82 11.65
N LEU A 96 -3.80 -0.14 12.32
CA LEU A 96 -5.13 0.04 12.91
C LEU A 96 -5.21 1.13 13.98
N LEU A 97 -4.07 1.52 14.58
CA LEU A 97 -4.06 2.49 15.67
C LEU A 97 -4.49 3.86 15.15
N PRO A 98 -5.60 4.42 15.67
CA PRO A 98 -6.09 5.73 15.27
C PRO A 98 -4.99 6.78 15.48
N HIS A 99 -4.88 7.75 14.58
CA HIS A 99 -3.91 8.85 14.58
C HIS A 99 -2.44 8.44 14.37
N PHE A 100 -2.02 7.22 14.73
CA PHE A 100 -0.64 6.74 14.61
C PHE A 100 -0.41 5.84 13.40
N GLY A 101 -1.45 5.28 12.80
CA GLY A 101 -1.36 4.27 11.74
C GLY A 101 -0.52 4.73 10.54
N TYR A 102 -0.68 5.98 10.11
CA TYR A 102 0.11 6.55 9.02
C TYR A 102 1.61 6.59 9.33
N TYR A 103 1.98 7.06 10.52
CA TYR A 103 3.39 7.14 10.95
C TYR A 103 3.99 5.75 11.12
N LEU A 104 3.24 4.81 11.68
CA LEU A 104 3.66 3.41 11.82
C LEU A 104 3.88 2.76 10.46
N TYR A 105 2.99 2.99 9.49
CA TYR A 105 3.17 2.50 8.13
C TYR A 105 4.45 3.05 7.48
N ALA A 106 4.70 4.36 7.62
CA ALA A 106 5.93 4.98 7.12
C ALA A 106 7.18 4.38 7.78
N LEU A 107 7.15 4.18 9.10
CA LEU A 107 8.25 3.55 9.84
C LEU A 107 8.50 2.12 9.37
N LEU A 108 7.45 1.32 9.21
CA LEU A 108 7.57 -0.06 8.71
C LEU A 108 8.15 -0.09 7.29
N ARG A 109 7.75 0.83 6.41
CA ARG A 109 8.32 0.95 5.06
C ARG A 109 9.82 1.27 5.09
N ILE A 110 10.24 2.20 5.93
CA ILE A 110 11.67 2.51 6.12
C ILE A 110 12.41 1.26 6.60
N TRP A 111 11.86 0.54 7.57
CA TRP A 111 12.48 -0.67 8.10
C TRP A 111 12.59 -1.78 7.04
N VAL A 112 11.55 -2.01 6.24
CA VAL A 112 11.62 -2.94 5.09
C VAL A 112 12.74 -2.53 4.13
N THR A 113 12.88 -1.24 3.82
CA THR A 113 13.94 -0.74 2.93
C THR A 113 15.33 -0.98 3.51
N VAL A 114 15.52 -0.74 4.81
CA VAL A 114 16.80 -1.02 5.49
C VAL A 114 17.13 -2.52 5.44
N ASN A 115 16.16 -3.38 5.77
CA ASN A 115 16.35 -4.83 5.67
C ASN A 115 16.71 -5.25 4.25
N LEU A 116 16.06 -4.68 3.24
CA LEU A 116 16.35 -4.97 1.85
C LEU A 116 17.80 -4.61 1.48
N VAL A 117 18.26 -3.42 1.87
CA VAL A 117 19.65 -2.99 1.63
C VAL A 117 20.63 -3.97 2.28
N ILE A 118 20.40 -4.38 3.53
CA ILE A 118 21.26 -5.32 4.25
C ILE A 118 21.26 -6.69 3.54
N ASN A 119 20.10 -7.20 3.15
CA ASN A 119 19.96 -8.47 2.47
C ASN A 119 20.64 -8.47 1.09
N VAL A 120 20.45 -7.38 0.31
CA VAL A 120 21.11 -7.20 -1.00
C VAL A 120 22.62 -7.11 -0.83
N MET A 121 23.10 -6.34 0.16
CA MET A 121 24.52 -6.20 0.48
C MET A 121 25.16 -7.58 0.76
N THR A 122 24.52 -8.36 1.63
CA THR A 122 25.02 -9.67 2.03
C THR A 122 24.96 -10.68 0.89
N ALA A 123 23.83 -10.75 0.18
CA ALA A 123 23.62 -11.76 -0.86
C ALA A 123 24.51 -11.54 -2.09
N PHE A 124 24.65 -10.32 -2.55
CA PHE A 124 25.47 -9.99 -3.73
C PHE A 124 26.92 -9.65 -3.37
N GLN A 125 27.27 -9.66 -2.07
CA GLN A 125 28.59 -9.21 -1.59
C GLN A 125 28.94 -7.81 -2.13
N PHE A 126 27.98 -6.92 -2.00
CA PHE A 126 28.13 -5.51 -2.33
C PHE A 126 28.67 -4.73 -1.14
N ASN A 127 29.34 -3.61 -1.42
CA ASN A 127 29.54 -2.61 -0.39
C ASN A 127 28.21 -1.86 -0.11
N LEU A 128 28.15 -1.11 0.98
CA LEU A 128 26.94 -0.42 1.40
C LEU A 128 26.38 0.52 0.31
N ILE A 129 27.25 1.25 -0.39
CA ILE A 129 26.86 2.19 -1.44
C ILE A 129 26.23 1.46 -2.62
N GLN A 130 26.82 0.37 -3.08
CA GLN A 130 26.30 -0.45 -4.18
C GLN A 130 24.94 -1.05 -3.82
N ALA A 131 24.81 -1.57 -2.59
CA ALA A 131 23.54 -2.12 -2.11
C ALA A 131 22.44 -1.05 -2.04
N ILE A 132 22.75 0.14 -1.54
CA ILE A 132 21.82 1.27 -1.53
C ILE A 132 21.40 1.64 -2.95
N ILE A 133 22.35 1.79 -3.88
CA ILE A 133 22.05 2.16 -5.27
C ILE A 133 21.11 1.14 -5.91
N VAL A 134 21.41 -0.16 -5.83
CA VAL A 134 20.58 -1.22 -6.42
C VAL A 134 19.18 -1.25 -5.80
N SER A 135 19.09 -1.14 -4.47
CA SER A 135 17.81 -1.16 -3.76
C SER A 135 16.94 0.06 -4.06
N LEU A 136 17.55 1.27 -4.10
CA LEU A 136 16.84 2.52 -4.42
C LEU A 136 16.43 2.57 -5.88
N LEU A 137 17.27 2.14 -6.82
CA LEU A 137 16.89 2.08 -8.24
C LEU A 137 15.75 1.09 -8.47
N GLY A 138 15.75 -0.05 -7.77
CA GLY A 138 14.65 -1.00 -7.79
C GLY A 138 13.35 -0.37 -7.29
N TRP A 139 13.39 0.36 -6.19
CA TRP A 139 12.25 1.10 -5.66
C TRP A 139 11.78 2.22 -6.61
N LEU A 140 12.73 3.02 -7.14
CA LEU A 140 12.45 4.11 -8.06
C LEU A 140 11.78 3.59 -9.35
N LEU A 141 12.23 2.46 -9.87
CA LEU A 141 11.60 1.83 -11.04
C LEU A 141 10.14 1.48 -10.79
N LEU A 142 9.83 0.91 -9.63
CA LEU A 142 8.45 0.62 -9.23
C LEU A 142 7.61 1.90 -9.08
N GLU A 143 8.19 2.95 -8.48
CA GLU A 143 7.52 4.24 -8.34
C GLU A 143 7.26 4.89 -9.70
N VAL A 144 8.23 4.84 -10.63
CA VAL A 144 8.04 5.32 -12.01
C VAL A 144 6.99 4.51 -12.74
N ILE A 145 7.00 3.18 -12.63
CA ILE A 145 5.96 2.33 -13.25
C ILE A 145 4.57 2.66 -12.65
N SER A 146 4.49 2.84 -11.34
CA SER A 146 3.22 3.19 -10.67
C SER A 146 2.73 4.58 -11.04
N SER A 147 3.63 5.55 -11.19
CA SER A 147 3.28 6.92 -11.62
C SER A 147 2.93 7.00 -13.11
N LEU A 148 3.60 6.24 -13.98
CA LEU A 148 3.22 6.13 -15.39
C LEU A 148 1.83 5.49 -15.56
N SER A 149 1.54 4.48 -14.75
CA SER A 149 0.21 3.88 -14.64
C SER A 149 -0.82 4.90 -14.14
N PHE A 150 -0.46 5.78 -13.22
CA PHE A 150 -1.30 6.85 -12.72
C PHE A 150 -1.64 7.91 -13.78
N LEU A 151 -0.68 8.25 -14.66
CA LEU A 151 -0.88 9.26 -15.72
C LEU A 151 -1.78 8.78 -16.88
N ARG A 152 -1.93 7.47 -17.07
CA ARG A 152 -2.71 6.91 -18.19
C ARG A 152 -3.92 6.06 -17.77
N LEU A 153 -4.12 5.86 -16.49
CA LEU A 153 -5.03 4.84 -15.97
C LEU A 153 -6.16 5.40 -15.09
N ASP A 154 -6.65 6.59 -15.33
CA ASP A 154 -7.92 7.01 -14.70
C ASP A 154 -9.03 6.00 -14.98
N ASP A 155 -9.00 5.35 -16.13
CA ASP A 155 -9.96 4.30 -16.48
C ASP A 155 -9.65 2.98 -15.75
N VAL A 156 -8.37 2.60 -15.61
CA VAL A 156 -7.99 1.38 -14.86
C VAL A 156 -8.12 1.60 -13.36
N LYS A 157 -7.80 2.80 -12.86
CA LYS A 157 -8.03 3.17 -11.46
C LYS A 157 -9.53 3.20 -11.14
N ARG A 158 -10.35 3.80 -12.01
CA ARG A 158 -11.82 3.76 -11.91
C ARG A 158 -12.36 2.34 -12.06
N TRP A 159 -11.83 1.55 -12.99
CA TRP A 159 -12.21 0.15 -13.15
C TRP A 159 -11.83 -0.68 -11.91
N PHE A 160 -10.60 -0.50 -11.39
CA PHE A 160 -10.14 -1.17 -10.17
C PHE A 160 -10.94 -0.74 -8.94
N LEU A 161 -11.19 0.56 -8.78
CA LEU A 161 -12.05 1.09 -7.72
C LEU A 161 -13.49 0.56 -7.87
N LYS A 162 -14.04 0.54 -9.08
CA LYS A 162 -15.36 -0.03 -9.35
C LYS A 162 -15.41 -1.53 -9.06
N LEU A 163 -14.34 -2.26 -9.36
CA LEU A 163 -14.22 -3.70 -9.07
C LEU A 163 -14.13 -3.97 -7.56
N THR A 164 -13.39 -3.15 -6.82
CA THR A 164 -13.12 -3.33 -5.39
C THR A 164 -14.20 -2.72 -4.51
N THR A 165 -14.66 -1.51 -4.82
CA THR A 165 -15.62 -0.77 -3.98
C THR A 165 -17.05 -0.79 -4.52
N GLY A 166 -17.24 -1.18 -5.78
CA GLY A 166 -18.55 -1.14 -6.47
C GLY A 166 -19.04 0.27 -6.77
N LYS A 167 -18.27 1.31 -6.43
CA LYS A 167 -18.58 2.71 -6.71
C LYS A 167 -17.57 3.26 -7.71
N ALA A 168 -18.04 4.01 -8.70
CA ALA A 168 -17.20 4.66 -9.71
C ALA A 168 -16.44 5.89 -9.16
N GLU A 169 -16.85 6.36 -7.98
CA GLU A 169 -16.31 7.58 -7.36
C GLU A 169 -15.85 7.25 -5.94
N TYR A 170 -14.52 7.21 -5.76
CA TYR A 170 -13.92 7.21 -4.44
C TYR A 170 -13.81 8.68 -4.03
N LYS A 171 -14.54 9.06 -2.99
CA LYS A 171 -14.36 10.39 -2.38
C LYS A 171 -13.10 10.33 -1.54
N ASP A 172 -12.13 11.14 -1.88
CA ASP A 172 -10.94 11.36 -1.08
C ASP A 172 -11.36 11.81 0.34
N PRO A 173 -10.63 11.46 1.41
CA PRO A 173 -10.89 11.96 2.75
C PRO A 173 -11.10 13.48 2.79
N ASP A 174 -10.36 14.23 1.98
CA ASP A 174 -10.51 15.69 1.86
C ASP A 174 -11.84 16.10 1.24
N ASP A 175 -12.35 15.37 0.25
CA ASP A 175 -13.66 15.60 -0.35
C ASP A 175 -14.80 15.30 0.63
N LEU A 176 -14.65 14.27 1.46
CA LEU A 176 -15.62 13.93 2.52
C LEU A 176 -15.70 15.03 3.58
N VAL A 177 -14.55 15.58 3.99
CA VAL A 177 -14.49 16.71 4.93
C VAL A 177 -15.15 17.94 4.32
N LEU A 178 -14.87 18.23 3.05
CA LEU A 178 -15.44 19.37 2.34
C LEU A 178 -16.97 19.24 2.18
N GLU A 179 -17.46 18.03 1.90
CA GLU A 179 -18.91 17.76 1.82
C GLU A 179 -19.60 17.87 3.18
N TYR A 180 -18.95 17.38 4.24
CA TYR A 180 -19.43 17.52 5.61
C TYR A 180 -19.55 19.00 6.01
N VAL A 181 -18.53 19.80 5.72
CA VAL A 181 -18.54 21.26 5.98
C VAL A 181 -19.64 21.96 5.17
N LYS A 182 -19.83 21.61 3.90
CA LYS A 182 -20.91 22.13 3.06
C LYS A 182 -22.29 21.78 3.62
N MET A 183 -22.48 20.55 4.10
CA MET A 183 -23.72 20.10 4.70
C MET A 183 -24.03 20.87 6.00
N GLN A 184 -23.05 21.02 6.89
CA GLN A 184 -23.18 21.79 8.12
C GLN A 184 -23.55 23.25 7.83
N ARG A 185 -22.93 23.86 6.83
CA ARG A 185 -23.23 25.24 6.41
C ARG A 185 -24.67 25.39 5.87
N LYS A 186 -25.13 24.37 5.11
CA LYS A 186 -26.50 24.35 4.60
C LYS A 186 -27.54 24.25 5.72
N LEU A 187 -27.31 23.36 6.68
CA LEU A 187 -28.17 23.21 7.86
C LEU A 187 -28.20 24.47 8.71
N ALA A 188 -27.07 25.14 8.91
CA ALA A 188 -27.01 26.41 9.64
C ALA A 188 -27.79 27.55 8.92
N LEU A 189 -27.72 27.62 7.58
CA LEU A 189 -28.47 28.58 6.78
C LEU A 189 -29.98 28.30 6.82
N GLU A 190 -30.41 27.05 6.80
CA GLU A 190 -31.82 26.67 6.92
C GLU A 190 -32.38 27.01 8.31
N ALA A 191 -31.63 26.71 9.37
CA ALA A 191 -31.97 27.08 10.74
C ALA A 191 -32.10 28.60 10.91
N ALA A 192 -31.19 29.40 10.32
CA ALA A 192 -31.25 30.86 10.36
C ALA A 192 -32.45 31.44 9.59
N LYS A 193 -32.85 30.81 8.47
CA LYS A 193 -34.07 31.20 7.72
C LYS A 193 -35.34 30.89 8.51
N SER A 194 -35.40 29.72 9.15
CA SER A 194 -36.56 29.34 9.99
C SER A 194 -36.70 30.26 11.19
N ALA A 195 -35.60 30.66 11.83
CA ALA A 195 -35.63 31.62 12.95
C ALA A 195 -36.07 33.02 12.56
N LYS A 196 -35.73 33.47 11.32
CA LYS A 196 -36.23 34.77 10.79
C LYS A 196 -37.71 34.72 10.43
N GLY A 197 -38.20 33.60 9.86
CA GLY A 197 -39.60 33.42 9.54
C GLY A 197 -40.49 33.42 10.78
N ALA A 198 -40.03 32.83 11.87
CA ALA A 198 -40.76 32.82 13.15
C ALA A 198 -40.90 34.19 13.83
N LYS A 199 -39.95 35.13 13.60
CA LYS A 199 -40.01 36.50 14.15
C LYS A 199 -40.83 37.45 13.31
N GLY A 200 -41.07 37.18 12.02
CA GLY A 200 -41.85 38.03 11.11
C GLY A 200 -43.37 37.81 11.17
N GLY A 201 -43.86 36.79 11.89
CA GLY A 201 -45.27 36.45 12.02
C GLY A 201 -45.97 37.00 13.30
N GLN A 202 -45.27 37.81 14.10
CA GLN A 202 -45.78 38.36 15.38
C GLN A 202 -45.98 39.89 15.35
N SER A 203 -46.12 40.52 14.19
CA SER A 203 -46.45 41.97 14.05
C SER A 203 -47.85 42.19 13.53
#